data_11034704328139ec47f690ac0a9d2f3a
#
_entry.id   11034704328139ec47f690ac0a9d2f3a
#
_cell.length_a   1.000
_cell.length_b   1.000
_cell.length_c   1.000
_cell.angle_alpha   90.00
_cell.angle_beta   90.00
_cell.angle_gamma   90.00
#
_symmetry.space_group_name_H-M   'P 1'
#
loop_
_entity.id
_entity.type
_entity.pdbx_description
1 polymer ?
#
loop_
_entity_poly.entity_id
_entity_poly.type
_entity_poly.pdbx_seq_one_letter_code
_entity_poly.pdbx_strand_id
1 'polypeptide(L)'
;IPLKIKNTFAPEDQGTLITASADEGMPIKGISSIDKIALASLSGSGMIGIPGISARLFSALSKAKVNIILITQASSEHSISFAISPEDIAIAVDAVKEEFAFEIQTGKINSPRVETGLSVIALVGEKMSGQVNVSGKMFNTLGSNGVNMRAIAQGSSERNISAVIEEKDVKKALNVLHENHFEGSNKVLNLFVVGVGNVGGTLVEQVKQQQKVLHENSNIVIRVAGLANSKKMLLDAEGINLDGWQEKVEGSSDVFQKEVLIEEIAKLNLRNSVFVDCTANYEIASVYKTALENNINVVTANKIACSSDYELYQELKAICLKNNVKFLYETNVGAGLPVIGTINDLVNSGDRIQKIEATVSGSLNFIFNTYDGNNTFHDVVMQAKTEGYTEPDPRIDLSGVDVKRKILILVREAGIKMEFDDIEVKDILPKACFEVDTVEDFFQLLKNDESIFQKMVENAQSEDRKLRVIAKYEDGEATVELQAVDST
;
A
#
# COMPACT_ATOMS: atom_id res chain seq x y z
N ILE A 1 -32.62 29.23 17.69
CA ILE A 1 -31.41 29.78 18.38
C ILE A 1 -30.21 29.11 17.72
N PRO A 2 -29.25 29.85 17.15
CA PRO A 2 -28.01 29.30 16.70
C PRO A 2 -27.22 28.67 17.83
N LEU A 3 -26.63 27.49 17.59
CA LEU A 3 -25.80 26.78 18.58
C LEU A 3 -24.39 26.66 18.00
N LYS A 4 -23.38 27.05 18.80
CA LYS A 4 -21.98 26.93 18.44
C LYS A 4 -21.29 25.86 19.29
N ILE A 5 -20.77 24.83 18.62
CA ILE A 5 -20.01 23.76 19.27
C ILE A 5 -18.53 24.05 19.09
N LYS A 6 -17.76 24.08 20.18
CA LYS A 6 -16.32 24.35 20.21
C LYS A 6 -15.56 23.25 20.94
N ASN A 7 -14.30 23.07 20.58
CA ASN A 7 -13.41 22.17 21.31
C ASN A 7 -13.03 22.79 22.66
N THR A 8 -13.25 22.08 23.74
CA THR A 8 -12.93 22.54 25.10
C THR A 8 -11.42 22.74 25.31
N PHE A 9 -10.59 21.99 24.59
CA PHE A 9 -9.13 22.09 24.67
C PHE A 9 -8.52 23.12 23.68
N ALA A 10 -9.33 23.62 22.74
CA ALA A 10 -8.95 24.66 21.79
C ALA A 10 -10.11 25.67 21.63
N PRO A 11 -10.46 26.43 22.66
CA PRO A 11 -11.65 27.30 22.66
C PRO A 11 -11.54 28.48 21.69
N GLU A 12 -10.35 28.81 21.23
CA GLU A 12 -10.11 29.88 20.24
C GLU A 12 -10.48 29.45 18.82
N ASP A 13 -10.58 28.14 18.55
CA ASP A 13 -10.99 27.64 17.25
C ASP A 13 -12.40 28.12 16.89
N GLN A 14 -12.65 28.33 15.60
CA GLN A 14 -13.92 28.82 15.10
C GLN A 14 -15.10 27.92 15.52
N GLY A 15 -14.87 26.60 15.61
CA GLY A 15 -15.88 25.61 15.96
C GLY A 15 -16.94 25.44 14.87
N THR A 16 -17.99 24.66 15.18
CA THR A 16 -19.11 24.40 14.26
C THR A 16 -20.34 25.18 14.68
N LEU A 17 -20.93 25.92 13.74
CA LEU A 17 -22.17 26.67 13.93
C LEU A 17 -23.37 25.88 13.39
N ILE A 18 -24.32 25.59 14.26
CA ILE A 18 -25.60 24.95 13.89
C ILE A 18 -26.67 26.06 13.80
N THR A 19 -27.27 26.21 12.63
CA THR A 19 -28.31 27.21 12.35
C THR A 19 -29.50 26.58 11.63
N ALA A 20 -30.64 27.30 11.63
CA ALA A 20 -31.83 26.86 10.91
C ALA A 20 -31.70 27.00 9.38
N SER A 21 -30.83 27.86 8.89
CA SER A 21 -30.50 28.03 7.47
C SER A 21 -29.05 27.67 7.24
N ALA A 22 -28.81 26.75 6.29
CA ALA A 22 -27.46 26.42 5.90
C ALA A 22 -26.94 27.42 4.86
N ASP A 23 -25.68 27.84 4.99
CA ASP A 23 -24.98 28.62 3.96
C ASP A 23 -24.98 27.89 2.62
N GLU A 24 -24.98 28.65 1.52
CA GLU A 24 -25.07 28.11 0.15
C GLU A 24 -23.84 27.33 -0.35
N GLY A 25 -22.89 27.03 0.55
CA GLY A 25 -21.60 26.41 0.23
C GLY A 25 -21.68 24.97 -0.29
N MET A 26 -21.19 24.03 0.49
CA MET A 26 -21.03 22.64 0.08
C MET A 26 -22.35 21.85 0.05
N PRO A 27 -22.54 20.92 -0.92
CA PRO A 27 -23.70 20.07 -0.99
C PRO A 27 -23.85 19.12 0.19
N ILE A 28 -22.71 18.61 0.73
CA ILE A 28 -22.66 17.80 1.94
C ILE A 28 -22.41 18.70 3.14
N LYS A 29 -23.23 18.57 4.16
CA LYS A 29 -23.16 19.37 5.39
C LYS A 29 -22.57 18.65 6.58
N GLY A 30 -22.59 17.33 6.56
CA GLY A 30 -22.06 16.52 7.65
C GLY A 30 -21.97 15.05 7.33
N ILE A 31 -21.25 14.36 8.17
CA ILE A 31 -21.17 12.91 8.22
C ILE A 31 -21.66 12.50 9.60
N SER A 32 -22.54 11.50 9.66
CA SER A 32 -23.11 11.00 10.91
C SER A 32 -22.94 9.49 11.01
N SER A 33 -22.86 8.98 12.22
CA SER A 33 -22.93 7.53 12.49
C SER A 33 -23.99 7.19 13.50
N ILE A 34 -24.52 5.97 13.40
CA ILE A 34 -25.34 5.32 14.42
C ILE A 34 -24.62 4.02 14.75
N ASP A 35 -24.06 3.98 15.94
CA ASP A 35 -23.27 2.84 16.38
C ASP A 35 -24.15 1.73 16.96
N LYS A 36 -23.61 0.49 16.93
CA LYS A 36 -24.27 -0.69 17.53
C LYS A 36 -25.66 -0.95 16.99
N ILE A 37 -25.74 -1.32 15.72
CA ILE A 37 -26.97 -1.82 15.11
C ILE A 37 -26.88 -3.31 14.80
N ALA A 38 -28.03 -3.95 14.65
CA ALA A 38 -28.16 -5.27 14.05
C ALA A 38 -28.88 -5.17 12.71
N LEU A 39 -28.38 -5.87 11.69
CA LEU A 39 -29.00 -5.98 10.39
C LEU A 39 -29.74 -7.31 10.30
N ALA A 40 -31.07 -7.27 10.26
CA ALA A 40 -31.92 -8.44 10.06
C ALA A 40 -32.36 -8.49 8.58
N SER A 41 -32.40 -9.69 8.03
CA SER A 41 -32.81 -9.93 6.65
C SER A 41 -33.84 -11.05 6.55
N LEU A 42 -34.96 -10.79 5.88
CA LEU A 42 -35.95 -11.76 5.45
C LEU A 42 -35.73 -12.05 3.96
N SER A 43 -35.61 -13.30 3.57
CA SER A 43 -35.36 -13.69 2.18
C SER A 43 -36.09 -14.97 1.81
N GLY A 44 -36.40 -15.13 0.54
CA GLY A 44 -36.99 -16.35 0.00
C GLY A 44 -37.69 -16.17 -1.34
N SER A 45 -37.76 -17.23 -2.13
CA SER A 45 -38.45 -17.23 -3.43
C SER A 45 -39.95 -16.96 -3.31
N GLY A 46 -40.57 -17.21 -2.17
CA GLY A 46 -41.98 -16.92 -1.90
C GLY A 46 -42.28 -15.44 -1.67
N MET A 47 -41.30 -14.56 -1.78
CA MET A 47 -41.50 -13.11 -1.68
C MET A 47 -41.69 -12.44 -3.05
N ILE A 48 -41.17 -13.05 -4.10
CA ILE A 48 -41.10 -12.45 -5.45
C ILE A 48 -42.50 -12.31 -6.06
N GLY A 49 -42.88 -11.10 -6.46
CA GLY A 49 -44.17 -10.82 -7.09
C GLY A 49 -45.38 -11.02 -6.17
N ILE A 50 -45.20 -11.22 -4.87
CA ILE A 50 -46.29 -11.39 -3.91
C ILE A 50 -46.62 -10.05 -3.24
N PRO A 51 -47.78 -9.43 -3.55
CA PRO A 51 -48.15 -8.18 -2.89
C PRO A 51 -48.34 -8.35 -1.39
N GLY A 52 -47.94 -7.35 -0.62
CA GLY A 52 -48.23 -7.28 0.80
C GLY A 52 -47.17 -7.89 1.73
N ILE A 53 -46.09 -8.53 1.21
CA ILE A 53 -45.02 -9.08 2.07
C ILE A 53 -44.38 -7.99 2.96
N SER A 54 -44.05 -6.83 2.36
CA SER A 54 -43.49 -5.71 3.13
C SER A 54 -44.46 -5.19 4.18
N ALA A 55 -45.77 -5.08 3.84
CA ALA A 55 -46.78 -4.65 4.77
C ALA A 55 -46.88 -5.61 5.98
N ARG A 56 -46.89 -6.92 5.73
CA ARG A 56 -46.93 -7.96 6.77
C ARG A 56 -45.67 -7.86 7.68
N LEU A 57 -44.50 -7.77 7.08
CA LEU A 57 -43.22 -7.66 7.81
C LEU A 57 -43.22 -6.45 8.76
N PHE A 58 -43.50 -5.26 8.23
CA PHE A 58 -43.44 -4.05 9.05
C PHE A 58 -44.62 -3.94 10.02
N SER A 59 -45.78 -4.55 9.72
CA SER A 59 -46.89 -4.64 10.69
C SER A 59 -46.56 -5.55 11.88
N ALA A 60 -45.87 -6.68 11.63
CA ALA A 60 -45.41 -7.58 12.68
C ALA A 60 -44.41 -6.87 13.61
N LEU A 61 -43.40 -6.21 13.02
CA LEU A 61 -42.38 -5.45 13.78
C LEU A 61 -43.01 -4.27 14.55
N SER A 62 -43.95 -3.57 13.95
CA SER A 62 -44.67 -2.47 14.60
C SER A 62 -45.50 -2.94 15.81
N LYS A 63 -46.24 -4.06 15.70
CA LYS A 63 -46.98 -4.67 16.81
C LYS A 63 -46.06 -5.08 17.93
N ALA A 64 -44.87 -5.58 17.58
CA ALA A 64 -43.79 -5.93 18.54
C ALA A 64 -43.07 -4.70 19.12
N LYS A 65 -43.42 -3.48 18.70
CA LYS A 65 -42.82 -2.19 19.10
C LYS A 65 -41.32 -2.09 18.79
N VAL A 66 -40.87 -2.77 17.76
CA VAL A 66 -39.49 -2.70 17.28
C VAL A 66 -39.32 -1.44 16.44
N ASN A 67 -38.33 -0.61 16.80
CA ASN A 67 -37.98 0.58 16.02
C ASN A 67 -37.00 0.20 14.86
N ILE A 68 -37.34 0.62 13.66
CA ILE A 68 -36.52 0.36 12.47
C ILE A 68 -35.67 1.60 12.13
N ILE A 69 -34.36 1.41 12.08
CA ILE A 69 -33.38 2.48 11.85
C ILE A 69 -33.15 2.70 10.35
N LEU A 70 -33.08 1.61 9.56
CA LEU A 70 -32.80 1.63 8.14
C LEU A 70 -33.54 0.46 7.46
N ILE A 71 -34.01 0.68 6.24
CA ILE A 71 -34.64 -0.35 5.40
C ILE A 71 -33.95 -0.33 4.02
N THR A 72 -33.66 -1.50 3.50
CA THR A 72 -33.24 -1.68 2.13
C THR A 72 -33.88 -2.92 1.51
N GLN A 73 -34.33 -2.80 0.27
CA GLN A 73 -34.90 -3.89 -0.50
C GLN A 73 -34.29 -3.89 -1.89
N ALA A 74 -33.80 -5.04 -2.34
CA ALA A 74 -33.29 -5.19 -3.69
C ALA A 74 -34.43 -5.26 -4.71
N SER A 75 -34.17 -4.84 -5.94
CA SER A 75 -35.15 -4.86 -7.05
C SER A 75 -35.62 -6.27 -7.42
N SER A 76 -34.90 -7.30 -7.01
CA SER A 76 -35.29 -8.71 -7.19
C SER A 76 -36.46 -9.15 -6.30
N GLU A 77 -36.91 -8.32 -5.35
CA GLU A 77 -37.94 -8.63 -4.35
C GLU A 77 -37.65 -9.89 -3.52
N HIS A 78 -36.45 -10.49 -3.68
CA HIS A 78 -36.07 -11.72 -3.02
C HIS A 78 -35.72 -11.54 -1.55
N SER A 79 -35.37 -10.30 -1.14
CA SER A 79 -34.96 -10.00 0.24
C SER A 79 -35.35 -8.59 0.66
N ILE A 80 -35.70 -8.45 1.93
CA ILE A 80 -35.85 -7.18 2.64
C ILE A 80 -34.90 -7.21 3.84
N SER A 81 -34.01 -6.22 3.93
CA SER A 81 -33.12 -6.05 5.07
C SER A 81 -33.50 -4.79 5.85
N PHE A 82 -33.42 -4.87 7.17
CA PHE A 82 -33.73 -3.75 8.03
C PHE A 82 -32.79 -3.72 9.24
N ALA A 83 -32.40 -2.52 9.64
CA ALA A 83 -31.54 -2.31 10.80
C ALA A 83 -32.36 -1.97 12.04
N ILE A 84 -32.01 -2.59 13.17
CA ILE A 84 -32.67 -2.42 14.46
C ILE A 84 -31.61 -2.29 15.57
N SER A 85 -32.06 -1.90 16.78
CA SER A 85 -31.24 -1.98 17.98
C SER A 85 -30.89 -3.45 18.29
N PRO A 86 -29.66 -3.77 18.75
CA PRO A 86 -29.31 -5.12 19.16
C PRO A 86 -30.20 -5.67 20.28
N GLU A 87 -30.77 -4.80 21.12
CA GLU A 87 -31.68 -5.16 22.18
C GLU A 87 -33.00 -5.72 21.69
N ASP A 88 -33.41 -5.32 20.47
CA ASP A 88 -34.67 -5.72 19.83
C ASP A 88 -34.60 -7.02 19.04
N ILE A 89 -33.39 -7.61 18.88
CA ILE A 89 -33.16 -8.77 17.99
C ILE A 89 -34.11 -9.92 18.30
N ALA A 90 -34.18 -10.35 19.55
CA ALA A 90 -35.01 -11.50 19.95
C ALA A 90 -36.46 -11.28 19.62
N ILE A 91 -37.00 -10.12 20.03
CA ILE A 91 -38.41 -9.74 19.80
C ILE A 91 -38.72 -9.62 18.31
N ALA A 92 -37.82 -9.02 17.54
CA ALA A 92 -38.00 -8.85 16.11
C ALA A 92 -38.00 -10.20 15.35
N VAL A 93 -37.05 -11.09 15.68
CA VAL A 93 -36.93 -12.42 15.07
C VAL A 93 -38.18 -13.27 15.38
N ASP A 94 -38.65 -13.26 16.62
CA ASP A 94 -39.82 -14.03 17.04
C ASP A 94 -41.10 -13.50 16.33
N ALA A 95 -41.28 -12.19 16.29
CA ALA A 95 -42.41 -11.57 15.58
C ALA A 95 -42.43 -11.91 14.08
N VAL A 96 -41.26 -11.91 13.41
CA VAL A 96 -41.14 -12.28 12.00
C VAL A 96 -41.38 -13.77 11.80
N LYS A 97 -40.86 -14.65 12.66
CA LYS A 97 -41.09 -16.08 12.58
C LYS A 97 -42.55 -16.46 12.79
N GLU A 98 -43.23 -15.77 13.67
CA GLU A 98 -44.68 -15.97 13.91
C GLU A 98 -45.50 -15.56 12.69
N GLU A 99 -45.26 -14.36 12.16
CA GLU A 99 -45.97 -13.82 11.00
C GLU A 99 -45.79 -14.66 9.72
N PHE A 100 -44.59 -15.18 9.50
CA PHE A 100 -44.21 -15.94 8.30
C PHE A 100 -44.06 -17.45 8.59
N ALA A 101 -44.69 -17.96 9.65
CA ALA A 101 -44.52 -19.36 10.08
C ALA A 101 -44.84 -20.38 8.98
N PHE A 102 -45.92 -20.17 8.21
CA PHE A 102 -46.33 -21.06 7.14
C PHE A 102 -45.31 -21.06 5.98
N GLU A 103 -44.89 -19.88 5.53
CA GLU A 103 -43.93 -19.72 4.46
C GLU A 103 -42.54 -20.28 4.83
N ILE A 104 -42.14 -20.14 6.11
CA ILE A 104 -40.89 -20.71 6.63
C ILE A 104 -41.00 -22.24 6.66
N GLN A 105 -42.09 -22.79 7.18
CA GLN A 105 -42.30 -24.25 7.25
C GLN A 105 -42.33 -24.89 5.86
N THR A 106 -42.89 -24.20 4.86
CA THR A 106 -42.96 -24.68 3.48
C THR A 106 -41.70 -24.39 2.65
N GLY A 107 -40.65 -23.77 3.25
CA GLY A 107 -39.40 -23.44 2.58
C GLY A 107 -39.50 -22.32 1.54
N LYS A 108 -40.62 -21.57 1.50
CA LYS A 108 -40.81 -20.42 0.61
C LYS A 108 -40.09 -19.17 1.07
N ILE A 109 -39.95 -19.00 2.39
CA ILE A 109 -39.20 -17.92 3.05
C ILE A 109 -38.22 -18.56 4.03
N ASN A 110 -37.00 -18.05 4.06
CA ASN A 110 -35.98 -18.51 5.01
C ASN A 110 -36.23 -17.92 6.40
N SER A 111 -35.78 -18.61 7.45
CA SER A 111 -35.72 -17.99 8.79
C SER A 111 -34.91 -16.70 8.73
N PRO A 112 -35.32 -15.66 9.47
CA PRO A 112 -34.59 -14.38 9.49
C PRO A 112 -33.13 -14.57 9.84
N ARG A 113 -32.24 -13.98 9.04
CA ARG A 113 -30.80 -13.92 9.32
C ARG A 113 -30.49 -12.61 10.01
N VAL A 114 -29.67 -12.65 11.05
CA VAL A 114 -29.25 -11.44 11.79
C VAL A 114 -27.73 -11.36 11.80
N GLU A 115 -27.20 -10.18 11.51
CA GLU A 115 -25.79 -9.83 11.64
C GLU A 115 -25.66 -8.71 12.69
N THR A 116 -24.69 -8.86 13.61
CA THR A 116 -24.40 -7.92 14.70
C THR A 116 -23.00 -7.32 14.54
N GLY A 117 -22.63 -6.37 15.40
CA GLY A 117 -21.31 -5.70 15.31
C GLY A 117 -21.26 -4.73 14.14
N LEU A 118 -22.37 -4.12 13.79
CA LEU A 118 -22.53 -3.21 12.65
C LEU A 118 -22.88 -1.79 13.13
N SER A 119 -22.65 -0.83 12.23
CA SER A 119 -22.98 0.58 12.41
C SER A 119 -23.51 1.15 11.09
N VAL A 120 -24.33 2.19 11.18
CA VAL A 120 -24.74 2.99 10.02
C VAL A 120 -23.84 4.21 9.95
N ILE A 121 -23.32 4.52 8.78
CA ILE A 121 -22.74 5.83 8.46
C ILE A 121 -23.58 6.52 7.40
N ALA A 122 -23.67 7.84 7.46
CA ALA A 122 -24.45 8.62 6.52
C ALA A 122 -23.75 9.92 6.13
N LEU A 123 -23.75 10.22 4.83
CA LEU A 123 -23.55 11.57 4.31
C LEU A 123 -24.87 12.32 4.37
N VAL A 124 -24.84 13.52 4.92
CA VAL A 124 -26.02 14.36 5.10
C VAL A 124 -25.83 15.71 4.42
N GLY A 125 -26.81 16.14 3.63
CA GLY A 125 -26.77 17.43 2.95
C GLY A 125 -28.08 17.78 2.28
N GLU A 126 -28.36 19.08 2.14
CA GLU A 126 -29.61 19.54 1.52
C GLU A 126 -29.53 19.66 -0.01
N LYS A 127 -28.33 19.88 -0.54
CA LYS A 127 -28.10 20.14 -1.98
C LYS A 127 -27.40 18.95 -2.68
N MET A 128 -27.57 17.73 -2.17
CA MET A 128 -27.03 16.53 -2.83
C MET A 128 -27.92 16.10 -4.01
N SER A 129 -29.21 16.49 -3.98
CA SER A 129 -30.16 16.15 -5.04
C SER A 129 -29.73 16.73 -6.37
N GLY A 130 -29.72 15.89 -7.39
CA GLY A 130 -29.29 16.26 -8.74
C GLY A 130 -27.78 16.44 -8.92
N GLN A 131 -26.98 16.24 -7.88
CA GLN A 131 -25.53 16.26 -8.02
C GLN A 131 -24.98 14.89 -8.41
N VAL A 132 -24.28 14.87 -9.55
CA VAL A 132 -23.63 13.65 -10.03
C VAL A 132 -22.45 13.26 -9.15
N ASN A 133 -22.19 11.96 -9.03
CA ASN A 133 -21.02 11.37 -8.39
C ASN A 133 -20.92 11.49 -6.85
N VAL A 134 -21.94 11.95 -6.13
CA VAL A 134 -21.90 12.01 -4.65
C VAL A 134 -21.84 10.61 -4.05
N SER A 135 -22.79 9.74 -4.42
CA SER A 135 -22.81 8.33 -3.98
C SER A 135 -21.60 7.55 -4.51
N GLY A 136 -21.24 7.76 -5.79
CA GLY A 136 -20.05 7.14 -6.38
C GLY A 136 -18.77 7.48 -5.61
N LYS A 137 -18.58 8.75 -5.23
CA LYS A 137 -17.45 9.21 -4.43
C LYS A 137 -17.46 8.61 -3.02
N MET A 138 -18.63 8.55 -2.35
CA MET A 138 -18.77 7.90 -1.05
C MET A 138 -18.34 6.43 -1.11
N PHE A 139 -18.89 5.67 -2.03
CA PHE A 139 -18.67 4.23 -2.12
C PHE A 139 -17.23 3.90 -2.55
N ASN A 140 -16.69 4.66 -3.50
CA ASN A 140 -15.29 4.51 -3.90
C ASN A 140 -14.33 4.82 -2.75
N THR A 141 -14.60 5.88 -1.99
CA THR A 141 -13.78 6.24 -0.83
C THR A 141 -13.77 5.12 0.23
N LEU A 142 -14.93 4.57 0.56
CA LEU A 142 -15.03 3.47 1.51
C LEU A 142 -14.32 2.21 1.00
N GLY A 143 -14.62 1.80 -0.23
CA GLY A 143 -14.04 0.60 -0.84
C GLY A 143 -12.51 0.67 -0.98
N SER A 144 -11.97 1.81 -1.43
CA SER A 144 -10.52 2.02 -1.58
C SER A 144 -9.75 2.00 -0.24
N ASN A 145 -10.47 2.17 0.87
CA ASN A 145 -9.90 2.08 2.21
C ASN A 145 -10.26 0.76 2.93
N GLY A 146 -10.74 -0.24 2.18
CA GLY A 146 -11.05 -1.56 2.70
C GLY A 146 -12.27 -1.62 3.63
N VAL A 147 -13.18 -0.64 3.52
CA VAL A 147 -14.44 -0.64 4.28
C VAL A 147 -15.53 -1.33 3.46
N ASN A 148 -15.98 -2.50 3.93
CA ASN A 148 -17.03 -3.26 3.28
C ASN A 148 -18.43 -2.76 3.69
N MET A 149 -19.29 -2.51 2.70
CA MET A 149 -20.67 -2.09 2.91
C MET A 149 -21.62 -3.29 2.85
N ARG A 150 -22.34 -3.55 3.95
CA ARG A 150 -23.31 -4.65 4.09
C ARG A 150 -24.68 -4.32 3.47
N ALA A 151 -25.08 -3.07 3.60
CA ALA A 151 -26.34 -2.56 3.06
C ALA A 151 -26.19 -1.06 2.72
N ILE A 152 -26.98 -0.58 1.77
CA ILE A 152 -26.98 0.81 1.32
C ILE A 152 -28.43 1.27 1.24
N ALA A 153 -28.69 2.51 1.67
CA ALA A 153 -29.97 3.16 1.52
C ALA A 153 -29.80 4.63 1.11
N GLN A 154 -30.54 5.04 0.09
CA GLN A 154 -30.62 6.43 -0.37
C GLN A 154 -32.10 6.75 -0.64
N GLY A 155 -32.63 7.75 0.06
CA GLY A 155 -34.00 8.21 -0.16
C GLY A 155 -34.12 9.06 -1.43
N SER A 156 -35.31 9.16 -2.01
CA SER A 156 -35.60 9.98 -3.19
C SER A 156 -35.40 11.48 -2.95
N SER A 157 -35.40 11.93 -1.70
CA SER A 157 -35.04 13.31 -1.34
C SER A 157 -33.56 13.62 -1.50
N GLU A 158 -32.72 12.58 -1.64
CA GLU A 158 -31.26 12.66 -1.73
C GLU A 158 -30.60 13.54 -0.65
N ARG A 159 -31.27 13.66 0.52
CA ARG A 159 -30.75 14.43 1.66
C ARG A 159 -29.77 13.64 2.51
N ASN A 160 -29.80 12.32 2.38
CA ASN A 160 -28.83 11.43 3.00
C ASN A 160 -28.52 10.23 2.12
N ILE A 161 -27.30 9.73 2.23
CA ILE A 161 -26.84 8.47 1.67
C ILE A 161 -26.25 7.68 2.83
N SER A 162 -26.84 6.54 3.12
CA SER A 162 -26.47 5.71 4.29
C SER A 162 -25.88 4.39 3.85
N ALA A 163 -24.87 3.92 4.57
CA ALA A 163 -24.28 2.61 4.40
C ALA A 163 -24.13 1.91 5.76
N VAL A 164 -24.40 0.61 5.80
CA VAL A 164 -24.14 -0.25 6.94
C VAL A 164 -22.76 -0.86 6.79
N ILE A 165 -21.92 -0.70 7.79
CA ILE A 165 -20.52 -1.18 7.82
C ILE A 165 -20.23 -1.92 9.15
N GLU A 166 -19.09 -2.58 9.23
CA GLU A 166 -18.64 -3.17 10.50
C GLU A 166 -18.27 -2.07 11.51
N GLU A 167 -18.60 -2.27 12.78
CA GLU A 167 -18.37 -1.30 13.87
C GLU A 167 -16.90 -0.90 14.00
N LYS A 168 -15.97 -1.86 13.78
CA LYS A 168 -14.53 -1.60 13.82
C LYS A 168 -14.04 -0.58 12.77
N ASP A 169 -14.79 -0.42 11.69
CA ASP A 169 -14.42 0.46 10.57
C ASP A 169 -14.99 1.88 10.68
N VAL A 170 -15.85 2.17 11.65
CA VAL A 170 -16.54 3.47 11.79
C VAL A 170 -15.56 4.63 11.84
N LYS A 171 -14.55 4.57 12.72
CA LYS A 171 -13.55 5.64 12.86
C LYS A 171 -12.82 5.90 11.54
N LYS A 172 -12.40 4.83 10.83
CA LYS A 172 -11.74 4.93 9.53
C LYS A 172 -12.68 5.52 8.48
N ALA A 173 -13.91 5.00 8.40
CA ALA A 173 -14.91 5.44 7.43
C ALA A 173 -15.25 6.94 7.59
N LEU A 174 -15.50 7.41 8.80
CA LEU A 174 -15.76 8.83 9.09
C LEU A 174 -14.59 9.71 8.64
N ASN A 175 -13.37 9.30 8.96
CA ASN A 175 -12.17 10.06 8.62
C ASN A 175 -11.94 10.15 7.10
N VAL A 176 -12.05 9.03 6.36
CA VAL A 176 -11.84 9.04 4.91
C VAL A 176 -12.95 9.79 4.16
N LEU A 177 -14.18 9.69 4.63
CA LEU A 177 -15.30 10.45 4.05
C LEU A 177 -15.13 11.95 4.31
N HIS A 178 -14.71 12.34 5.52
CA HIS A 178 -14.43 13.73 5.84
C HIS A 178 -13.31 14.30 4.97
N GLU A 179 -12.21 13.56 4.84
CA GLU A 179 -11.06 13.93 3.99
C GLU A 179 -11.47 14.15 2.52
N ASN A 180 -12.38 13.33 2.01
CA ASN A 180 -12.77 13.38 0.60
C ASN A 180 -13.89 14.37 0.26
N HIS A 181 -14.71 14.77 1.23
CA HIS A 181 -15.91 15.56 0.95
C HIS A 181 -15.85 17.00 1.44
N PHE A 182 -14.94 17.34 2.34
CA PHE A 182 -14.82 18.71 2.86
C PHE A 182 -13.54 19.36 2.29
N GLU A 183 -13.71 20.55 1.68
CA GLU A 183 -12.58 21.32 1.17
C GLU A 183 -11.61 21.68 2.30
N GLY A 184 -10.30 21.58 2.02
CA GLY A 184 -9.25 21.87 3.00
C GLY A 184 -8.96 20.76 3.99
N SER A 185 -9.61 19.59 3.88
CA SER A 185 -9.23 18.44 4.71
C SER A 185 -7.88 17.88 4.28
N ASN A 186 -6.99 17.71 5.25
CA ASN A 186 -5.66 17.16 5.03
C ASN A 186 -5.72 15.68 4.66
N LYS A 187 -5.06 15.30 3.58
CA LYS A 187 -4.83 13.89 3.25
C LYS A 187 -3.75 13.33 4.17
N VAL A 188 -4.13 12.44 5.09
CA VAL A 188 -3.17 11.80 6.01
C VAL A 188 -2.67 10.50 5.44
N LEU A 189 -1.34 10.32 5.38
CA LEU A 189 -0.65 9.09 5.05
C LEU A 189 0.00 8.55 6.33
N ASN A 190 -0.31 7.30 6.69
CA ASN A 190 0.26 6.65 7.86
C ASN A 190 1.37 5.70 7.42
N LEU A 191 2.62 6.04 7.70
CA LEU A 191 3.80 5.27 7.30
C LEU A 191 4.24 4.33 8.42
N PHE A 192 4.55 3.09 8.03
CA PHE A 192 5.15 2.04 8.87
C PHE A 192 6.48 1.65 8.22
N VAL A 193 7.59 2.20 8.73
CA VAL A 193 8.93 2.06 8.12
C VAL A 193 9.70 0.93 8.78
N VAL A 194 10.09 -0.06 7.98
CA VAL A 194 10.90 -1.20 8.40
C VAL A 194 12.29 -1.10 7.78
N GLY A 195 13.30 -1.31 8.62
CA GLY A 195 14.68 -1.15 8.21
C GLY A 195 15.18 0.28 8.36
N VAL A 196 15.15 0.82 9.58
CA VAL A 196 15.60 2.20 9.90
C VAL A 196 17.13 2.31 10.03
N GLY A 197 17.87 1.63 9.14
CA GLY A 197 19.31 1.81 8.93
C GLY A 197 19.61 3.04 8.05
N ASN A 198 20.65 2.95 7.21
CA ASN A 198 21.08 4.08 6.38
C ASN A 198 19.94 4.62 5.50
N VAL A 199 19.30 3.76 4.71
CA VAL A 199 18.24 4.19 3.77
C VAL A 199 16.98 4.63 4.52
N GLY A 200 16.45 3.79 5.42
CA GLY A 200 15.22 4.11 6.15
C GLY A 200 15.40 5.25 7.14
N GLY A 201 16.56 5.35 7.82
CA GLY A 201 16.87 6.47 8.69
C GLY A 201 16.90 7.81 7.92
N THR A 202 17.56 7.81 6.75
CA THR A 202 17.55 8.99 5.85
C THR A 202 16.14 9.34 5.40
N LEU A 203 15.30 8.35 5.05
CA LEU A 203 13.90 8.58 4.71
C LEU A 203 13.13 9.24 5.87
N VAL A 204 13.30 8.75 7.10
CA VAL A 204 12.63 9.32 8.28
C VAL A 204 13.05 10.78 8.49
N GLU A 205 14.33 11.10 8.34
CA GLU A 205 14.82 12.49 8.44
C GLU A 205 14.27 13.38 7.31
N GLN A 206 14.20 12.87 6.08
CA GLN A 206 13.58 13.58 4.96
C GLN A 206 12.08 13.84 5.21
N VAL A 207 11.35 12.85 5.71
CA VAL A 207 9.94 13.01 6.11
C VAL A 207 9.82 14.11 7.15
N LYS A 208 10.64 14.09 8.20
CA LYS A 208 10.67 15.11 9.25
C LYS A 208 10.85 16.52 8.68
N GLN A 209 11.78 16.68 7.74
CA GLN A 209 12.06 17.98 7.11
C GLN A 209 10.91 18.45 6.20
N GLN A 210 10.25 17.52 5.50
CA GLN A 210 9.26 17.82 4.48
C GLN A 210 7.81 17.91 5.02
N GLN A 211 7.52 17.40 6.23
CA GLN A 211 6.16 17.39 6.79
C GLN A 211 5.46 18.74 6.69
N LYS A 212 6.15 19.83 7.09
CA LYS A 212 5.58 21.18 7.07
C LYS A 212 5.30 21.65 5.63
N VAL A 213 6.24 21.46 4.73
CA VAL A 213 6.14 21.89 3.32
C VAL A 213 5.00 21.15 2.62
N LEU A 214 4.88 19.83 2.83
CA LEU A 214 3.81 19.01 2.25
C LEU A 214 2.43 19.42 2.80
N HIS A 215 2.36 19.72 4.08
CA HIS A 215 1.12 20.20 4.68
C HIS A 215 0.70 21.57 4.11
N GLU A 216 1.60 22.53 4.07
CA GLU A 216 1.31 23.90 3.62
C GLU A 216 1.01 24.00 2.11
N ASN A 217 1.74 23.24 1.28
CA ASN A 217 1.64 23.36 -0.17
C ASN A 217 0.65 22.39 -0.82
N SER A 218 0.38 21.24 -0.17
CA SER A 218 -0.37 20.15 -0.79
C SER A 218 -1.47 19.57 0.09
N ASN A 219 -1.66 20.09 1.29
CA ASN A 219 -2.57 19.55 2.30
C ASN A 219 -2.31 18.05 2.59
N ILE A 220 -1.04 17.62 2.52
CA ILE A 220 -0.62 16.25 2.82
C ILE A 220 0.04 16.21 4.20
N VAL A 221 -0.50 15.41 5.11
CA VAL A 221 0.09 15.12 6.41
C VAL A 221 0.70 13.74 6.36
N ILE A 222 2.03 13.67 6.45
CA ILE A 222 2.71 12.38 6.60
C ILE A 222 2.86 12.10 8.10
N ARG A 223 2.28 11.01 8.55
CA ARG A 223 2.37 10.53 9.92
C ARG A 223 3.20 9.24 9.93
N VAL A 224 4.30 9.22 10.65
CA VAL A 224 5.05 7.99 10.88
C VAL A 224 4.40 7.28 12.07
N ALA A 225 3.61 6.26 11.78
CA ALA A 225 2.85 5.49 12.76
C ALA A 225 3.58 4.22 13.24
N GLY A 226 4.68 3.84 12.56
CA GLY A 226 5.51 2.72 12.95
C GLY A 226 6.95 2.85 12.48
N LEU A 227 7.88 2.43 13.33
CA LEU A 227 9.30 2.32 13.04
C LEU A 227 9.80 0.96 13.52
N ALA A 228 10.61 0.27 12.73
CA ALA A 228 11.18 -1.00 13.12
C ALA A 228 12.62 -1.17 12.60
N ASN A 229 13.49 -1.71 13.44
CA ASN A 229 14.79 -2.25 13.07
C ASN A 229 14.77 -3.80 13.16
N SER A 230 15.90 -4.46 13.02
CA SER A 230 16.00 -5.92 13.08
C SER A 230 15.67 -6.54 14.46
N LYS A 231 15.54 -5.74 15.51
CA LYS A 231 15.37 -6.20 16.89
C LYS A 231 14.10 -5.67 17.56
N LYS A 232 13.75 -4.43 17.28
CA LYS A 232 12.72 -3.66 17.97
C LYS A 232 11.74 -3.03 16.99
N MET A 233 10.50 -2.85 17.44
CA MET A 233 9.50 -2.06 16.75
C MET A 233 8.81 -1.09 17.70
N LEU A 234 8.33 0.02 17.15
CA LEU A 234 7.58 1.05 17.87
C LEU A 234 6.36 1.42 17.02
N LEU A 235 5.17 1.33 17.58
CA LEU A 235 3.91 1.69 16.94
C LEU A 235 3.19 2.78 17.74
N ASP A 236 2.66 3.79 17.05
CA ASP A 236 1.84 4.84 17.63
C ASP A 236 0.78 5.29 16.61
N ALA A 237 -0.49 5.03 16.89
CA ALA A 237 -1.63 5.39 16.03
C ALA A 237 -1.76 6.90 15.81
N GLU A 238 -1.33 7.72 16.76
CA GLU A 238 -1.39 9.19 16.66
C GLU A 238 -0.13 9.77 15.99
N GLY A 239 0.89 8.95 15.79
CA GLY A 239 2.14 9.28 15.11
C GLY A 239 3.31 9.53 16.05
N ILE A 240 4.42 8.89 15.72
CA ILE A 240 5.68 8.97 16.47
C ILE A 240 6.27 10.38 16.27
N ASN A 241 6.56 11.06 17.36
CA ASN A 241 7.37 12.29 17.30
C ASN A 241 8.79 11.93 16.83
N LEU A 242 9.20 12.50 15.70
CA LEU A 242 10.46 12.17 15.04
C LEU A 242 11.70 12.83 15.68
N ASP A 243 11.55 13.65 16.72
CA ASP A 243 12.69 14.13 17.50
C ASP A 243 13.24 13.00 18.38
N GLY A 244 14.50 12.60 18.15
CA GLY A 244 15.13 11.48 18.87
C GLY A 244 14.47 10.12 18.62
N TRP A 245 13.97 9.91 17.40
CA TRP A 245 13.26 8.67 17.05
C TRP A 245 14.12 7.41 17.23
N GLN A 246 15.45 7.50 17.00
CA GLN A 246 16.37 6.38 17.16
C GLN A 246 16.35 5.83 18.59
N GLU A 247 16.47 6.73 19.57
CA GLU A 247 16.44 6.38 21.00
C GLU A 247 15.09 5.78 21.41
N LYS A 248 14.00 6.27 20.82
CA LYS A 248 12.65 5.76 21.07
C LYS A 248 12.48 4.34 20.54
N VAL A 249 13.02 4.03 19.35
CA VAL A 249 12.98 2.68 18.79
C VAL A 249 13.85 1.74 19.62
N GLU A 250 15.07 2.15 20.00
CA GLU A 250 15.97 1.34 20.84
C GLU A 250 15.39 1.09 22.22
N GLY A 251 14.71 2.07 22.80
CA GLY A 251 14.06 1.98 24.11
C GLY A 251 12.71 1.25 24.11
N SER A 252 12.17 0.87 22.95
CA SER A 252 10.91 0.14 22.88
C SER A 252 11.01 -1.22 23.56
N SER A 253 9.92 -1.62 24.24
CA SER A 253 9.74 -2.97 24.80
C SER A 253 9.41 -4.01 23.74
N ASP A 254 8.89 -3.60 22.59
CA ASP A 254 8.32 -4.48 21.59
C ASP A 254 9.40 -5.07 20.70
N VAL A 255 9.49 -6.40 20.72
CA VAL A 255 10.44 -7.14 19.88
C VAL A 255 9.89 -7.21 18.45
N PHE A 256 10.77 -6.92 17.49
CA PHE A 256 10.40 -7.00 16.09
C PHE A 256 10.11 -8.44 15.65
N GLN A 257 8.92 -8.67 15.11
CA GLN A 257 8.50 -9.87 14.39
C GLN A 257 7.64 -9.43 13.22
N LYS A 258 8.02 -9.81 12.01
CA LYS A 258 7.40 -9.28 10.77
C LYS A 258 5.90 -9.60 10.67
N GLU A 259 5.48 -10.81 11.06
CA GLU A 259 4.08 -11.23 11.06
C GLU A 259 3.26 -10.44 12.07
N VAL A 260 3.79 -10.30 13.29
CA VAL A 260 3.17 -9.52 14.37
C VAL A 260 3.02 -8.05 13.94
N LEU A 261 4.04 -7.48 13.30
CA LEU A 261 3.97 -6.10 12.82
C LEU A 261 2.80 -5.89 11.83
N ILE A 262 2.66 -6.78 10.83
CA ILE A 262 1.57 -6.67 9.85
C ILE A 262 0.19 -6.84 10.52
N GLU A 263 0.06 -7.78 11.45
CA GLU A 263 -1.17 -7.95 12.22
C GLU A 263 -1.51 -6.72 13.06
N GLU A 264 -0.54 -6.12 13.73
CA GLU A 264 -0.75 -4.91 14.53
C GLU A 264 -1.09 -3.70 13.63
N ILE A 265 -0.43 -3.53 12.48
CA ILE A 265 -0.81 -2.49 11.50
C ILE A 265 -2.25 -2.68 11.03
N ALA A 266 -2.67 -3.91 10.74
CA ALA A 266 -4.04 -4.22 10.35
C ALA A 266 -5.05 -3.93 11.50
N LYS A 267 -4.69 -4.26 12.75
CA LYS A 267 -5.52 -3.97 13.93
C LYS A 267 -5.66 -2.47 14.21
N LEU A 268 -4.61 -1.68 13.98
CA LEU A 268 -4.67 -0.22 14.09
C LEU A 268 -5.70 0.39 13.12
N ASN A 269 -5.97 -0.30 12.02
CA ASN A 269 -6.99 0.04 11.03
C ASN A 269 -6.96 1.51 10.60
N LEU A 270 -5.76 2.07 10.43
CA LEU A 270 -5.57 3.46 10.04
C LEU A 270 -5.84 3.64 8.54
N ARG A 271 -6.41 4.81 8.17
CA ARG A 271 -6.61 5.15 6.76
C ARG A 271 -5.27 5.38 6.05
N ASN A 272 -5.24 5.14 4.74
CA ASN A 272 -4.05 5.40 3.92
C ASN A 272 -2.76 4.82 4.53
N SER A 273 -2.83 3.59 5.04
CA SER A 273 -1.66 2.89 5.60
C SER A 273 -0.68 2.52 4.51
N VAL A 274 0.60 2.76 4.75
CA VAL A 274 1.70 2.48 3.84
C VAL A 274 2.81 1.74 4.59
N PHE A 275 3.04 0.49 4.23
CA PHE A 275 4.18 -0.30 4.67
C PHE A 275 5.39 0.08 3.83
N VAL A 276 6.45 0.58 4.45
CA VAL A 276 7.66 1.03 3.77
C VAL A 276 8.82 0.12 4.14
N ASP A 277 9.31 -0.65 3.17
CA ASP A 277 10.46 -1.55 3.37
C ASP A 277 11.74 -0.93 2.81
N CYS A 278 12.64 -0.56 3.72
CA CYS A 278 13.98 -0.07 3.43
C CYS A 278 15.07 -1.11 3.75
N THR A 279 14.70 -2.39 3.82
CA THR A 279 15.63 -3.50 4.09
C THR A 279 16.16 -4.13 2.80
N ALA A 280 17.15 -4.99 2.94
CA ALA A 280 17.59 -5.94 1.92
C ALA A 280 17.26 -7.39 2.32
N ASN A 281 16.34 -7.58 3.26
CA ASN A 281 16.04 -8.88 3.84
C ASN A 281 14.94 -9.60 3.05
N TYR A 282 15.18 -10.86 2.69
CA TYR A 282 14.25 -11.73 1.99
C TYR A 282 12.94 -11.93 2.79
N GLU A 283 13.05 -12.12 4.10
CA GLU A 283 11.90 -12.41 4.93
C GLU A 283 10.90 -11.25 5.02
N ILE A 284 11.37 -10.00 4.93
CA ILE A 284 10.47 -8.84 4.95
C ILE A 284 9.63 -8.78 3.67
N ALA A 285 10.21 -9.11 2.52
CA ALA A 285 9.44 -9.16 1.27
C ALA A 285 8.30 -10.20 1.30
N SER A 286 8.40 -11.25 2.12
CA SER A 286 7.37 -12.29 2.23
C SER A 286 6.03 -11.80 2.80
N VAL A 287 6.01 -10.68 3.54
CA VAL A 287 4.77 -10.15 4.13
C VAL A 287 4.00 -9.17 3.22
N TYR A 288 4.54 -8.81 2.04
CA TYR A 288 3.87 -7.85 1.15
C TYR A 288 2.49 -8.32 0.70
N LYS A 289 2.35 -9.61 0.39
CA LYS A 289 1.06 -10.20 0.03
C LYS A 289 0.03 -9.94 1.13
N THR A 290 0.35 -10.27 2.37
CA THR A 290 -0.54 -10.06 3.51
C THR A 290 -0.85 -8.58 3.74
N ALA A 291 0.13 -7.69 3.57
CA ALA A 291 -0.09 -6.25 3.67
C ALA A 291 -1.10 -5.76 2.62
N LEU A 292 -0.89 -6.10 1.34
CA LEU A 292 -1.76 -5.71 0.23
C LEU A 292 -3.18 -6.30 0.36
N GLU A 293 -3.31 -7.54 0.85
CA GLU A 293 -4.60 -8.18 1.14
C GLU A 293 -5.37 -7.48 2.28
N ASN A 294 -4.67 -6.84 3.21
CA ASN A 294 -5.23 -6.03 4.29
C ASN A 294 -5.39 -4.53 3.93
N ASN A 295 -5.41 -4.19 2.65
CA ASN A 295 -5.53 -2.80 2.15
C ASN A 295 -4.42 -1.86 2.64
N ILE A 296 -3.23 -2.38 2.91
CA ILE A 296 -2.03 -1.62 3.25
C ILE A 296 -1.21 -1.49 1.97
N ASN A 297 -0.93 -0.24 1.55
CA ASN A 297 -0.05 0.01 0.42
C ASN A 297 1.39 -0.38 0.76
N VAL A 298 2.17 -0.79 -0.23
CA VAL A 298 3.58 -1.15 -0.05
C VAL A 298 4.45 -0.23 -0.89
N VAL A 299 5.47 0.35 -0.26
CA VAL A 299 6.55 1.11 -0.92
C VAL A 299 7.87 0.49 -0.52
N THR A 300 8.73 0.15 -1.47
CA THR A 300 9.94 -0.59 -1.12
C THR A 300 11.16 -0.22 -1.96
N ALA A 301 12.32 -0.16 -1.29
CA ALA A 301 13.63 -0.19 -1.92
C ALA A 301 14.19 -1.63 -2.04
N ASN A 302 13.56 -2.61 -1.40
CA ASN A 302 13.94 -4.01 -1.42
C ASN A 302 13.55 -4.66 -2.77
N LYS A 303 14.54 -5.13 -3.49
CA LYS A 303 14.37 -5.69 -4.85
C LYS A 303 13.82 -7.11 -4.88
N ILE A 304 13.81 -7.80 -3.73
CA ILE A 304 13.58 -9.24 -3.66
C ILE A 304 12.23 -9.64 -4.24
N ALA A 305 11.14 -9.01 -3.79
CA ALA A 305 9.80 -9.36 -4.28
C ALA A 305 9.65 -9.17 -5.80
N CYS A 306 10.25 -8.12 -6.36
CA CYS A 306 10.17 -7.81 -7.79
C CYS A 306 11.09 -8.70 -8.65
N SER A 307 12.11 -9.32 -8.04
CA SER A 307 13.09 -10.21 -8.70
C SER A 307 13.03 -11.67 -8.23
N SER A 308 12.01 -12.05 -7.45
CA SER A 308 11.69 -13.44 -7.10
C SER A 308 10.96 -14.15 -8.25
N ASP A 309 10.33 -15.28 -7.98
CA ASP A 309 9.55 -16.03 -8.97
C ASP A 309 8.51 -15.15 -9.67
N TYR A 310 8.37 -15.29 -10.98
CA TYR A 310 7.47 -14.49 -11.79
C TYR A 310 6.01 -14.62 -11.33
N GLU A 311 5.61 -15.79 -10.86
CA GLU A 311 4.25 -16.02 -10.34
C GLU A 311 3.95 -15.16 -9.11
N LEU A 312 4.89 -15.07 -8.16
CA LEU A 312 4.73 -14.19 -6.99
C LEU A 312 4.64 -12.72 -7.39
N TYR A 313 5.51 -12.28 -8.31
CA TYR A 313 5.46 -10.92 -8.83
C TYR A 313 4.09 -10.59 -9.46
N GLN A 314 3.55 -11.49 -10.28
CA GLN A 314 2.22 -11.32 -10.90
C GLN A 314 1.09 -11.36 -9.85
N GLU A 315 1.19 -12.22 -8.85
CA GLU A 315 0.21 -12.29 -7.76
C GLU A 315 0.12 -10.96 -7.01
N LEU A 316 1.26 -10.33 -6.66
CA LEU A 316 1.29 -9.03 -6.00
C LEU A 316 0.63 -7.94 -6.87
N LYS A 317 0.91 -7.91 -8.18
CA LYS A 317 0.25 -6.99 -9.13
C LYS A 317 -1.26 -7.23 -9.20
N ALA A 318 -1.71 -8.49 -9.23
CA ALA A 318 -3.12 -8.85 -9.28
C ALA A 318 -3.87 -8.43 -8.00
N ILE A 319 -3.27 -8.60 -6.84
CA ILE A 319 -3.83 -8.14 -5.56
C ILE A 319 -3.98 -6.62 -5.57
N CYS A 320 -2.99 -5.89 -6.08
CA CYS A 320 -3.06 -4.43 -6.19
C CYS A 320 -4.25 -3.97 -7.03
N LEU A 321 -4.49 -4.60 -8.16
CA LEU A 321 -5.64 -4.29 -9.02
C LEU A 321 -6.97 -4.64 -8.32
N LYS A 322 -7.06 -5.82 -7.72
CA LYS A 322 -8.25 -6.31 -7.03
C LYS A 322 -8.66 -5.43 -5.85
N ASN A 323 -7.69 -5.05 -5.01
CA ASN A 323 -7.93 -4.33 -3.76
C ASN A 323 -7.76 -2.80 -3.90
N ASN A 324 -7.42 -2.32 -5.11
CA ASN A 324 -7.11 -0.90 -5.38
C ASN A 324 -6.04 -0.32 -4.44
N VAL A 325 -5.02 -1.10 -4.14
CA VAL A 325 -3.84 -0.69 -3.37
C VAL A 325 -2.63 -0.54 -4.27
N LYS A 326 -1.58 0.10 -3.76
CA LYS A 326 -0.36 0.37 -4.51
C LYS A 326 0.80 -0.49 -4.01
N PHE A 327 1.57 -1.02 -4.94
CA PHE A 327 2.88 -1.62 -4.73
C PHE A 327 3.89 -0.82 -5.56
N LEU A 328 4.70 0.00 -4.90
CA LEU A 328 5.60 0.97 -5.52
C LEU A 328 7.05 0.66 -5.15
N TYR A 329 7.91 0.60 -6.15
CA TYR A 329 9.32 0.21 -6.03
C TYR A 329 10.23 0.92 -7.03
N GLU A 330 9.95 2.18 -7.34
CA GLU A 330 10.72 2.99 -8.29
C GLU A 330 12.23 2.96 -7.99
N THR A 331 12.59 3.06 -6.70
CA THR A 331 13.99 3.10 -6.26
C THR A 331 14.74 1.78 -6.40
N ASN A 332 14.07 0.70 -6.82
CA ASN A 332 14.73 -0.58 -7.06
C ASN A 332 15.73 -0.51 -8.22
N VAL A 333 15.49 0.38 -9.20
CA VAL A 333 16.37 0.59 -10.34
C VAL A 333 16.54 2.09 -10.60
N GLY A 334 17.77 2.55 -10.75
CA GLY A 334 18.07 3.95 -11.11
C GLY A 334 18.00 4.93 -9.92
N ALA A 335 17.95 4.43 -8.68
CA ALA A 335 17.85 5.26 -7.47
C ALA A 335 16.69 6.26 -7.52
N GLY A 336 16.94 7.56 -7.64
CA GLY A 336 15.93 8.61 -7.73
C GLY A 336 15.45 8.93 -9.15
N LEU A 337 15.91 8.23 -10.18
CA LEU A 337 15.48 8.44 -11.57
C LEU A 337 14.14 7.75 -11.83
N PRO A 338 13.22 8.38 -12.59
CA PRO A 338 11.92 7.80 -12.94
C PRO A 338 12.05 6.78 -14.08
N VAL A 339 12.62 5.61 -13.80
CA VAL A 339 12.89 4.57 -14.80
C VAL A 339 11.70 3.62 -14.93
N ILE A 340 11.26 3.04 -13.83
CA ILE A 340 10.14 2.07 -13.79
C ILE A 340 8.84 2.75 -14.21
N GLY A 341 8.55 3.93 -13.66
CA GLY A 341 7.39 4.72 -14.04
C GLY A 341 7.36 5.03 -15.55
N THR A 342 8.50 5.42 -16.12
CA THR A 342 8.61 5.71 -17.56
C THR A 342 8.34 4.46 -18.41
N ILE A 343 8.90 3.30 -18.05
CA ILE A 343 8.62 2.04 -18.76
C ILE A 343 7.13 1.70 -18.71
N ASN A 344 6.52 1.82 -17.53
CA ASN A 344 5.08 1.57 -17.36
C ASN A 344 4.22 2.51 -18.21
N ASP A 345 4.57 3.80 -18.30
CA ASP A 345 3.86 4.78 -19.13
C ASP A 345 3.96 4.43 -20.62
N LEU A 346 5.13 4.02 -21.10
CA LEU A 346 5.34 3.58 -22.48
C LEU A 346 4.50 2.33 -22.79
N VAL A 347 4.58 1.30 -21.96
CA VAL A 347 3.84 0.04 -22.15
C VAL A 347 2.33 0.26 -22.08
N ASN A 348 1.85 1.06 -21.13
CA ASN A 348 0.44 1.40 -21.01
C ASN A 348 -0.08 2.25 -22.19
N SER A 349 0.80 2.99 -22.85
CA SER A 349 0.48 3.74 -24.08
C SER A 349 0.50 2.86 -25.35
N GLY A 350 0.80 1.56 -25.22
CA GLY A 350 0.81 0.58 -26.30
C GLY A 350 2.18 0.42 -27.00
N ASP A 351 3.22 1.02 -26.44
CA ASP A 351 4.60 0.84 -26.92
C ASP A 351 5.17 -0.53 -26.52
N ARG A 352 6.20 -0.97 -27.22
CA ARG A 352 6.88 -2.23 -26.96
C ARG A 352 8.37 -1.99 -26.80
N ILE A 353 8.88 -2.28 -25.62
CA ILE A 353 10.30 -2.17 -25.34
C ILE A 353 11.04 -3.28 -26.09
N GLN A 354 11.90 -2.91 -27.02
CA GLN A 354 12.69 -3.82 -27.85
C GLN A 354 14.07 -4.08 -27.25
N LYS A 355 14.65 -3.03 -26.66
CA LYS A 355 16.00 -3.08 -26.08
C LYS A 355 16.06 -2.28 -24.79
N ILE A 356 16.75 -2.82 -23.80
CA ILE A 356 17.17 -2.12 -22.58
C ILE A 356 18.68 -2.27 -22.50
N GLU A 357 19.39 -1.16 -22.33
CA GLU A 357 20.84 -1.17 -22.12
C GLU A 357 21.17 -0.09 -21.09
N ALA A 358 21.82 -0.49 -19.99
CA ALA A 358 22.04 0.42 -18.90
C ALA A 358 23.23 0.03 -17.99
N THR A 359 23.85 1.04 -17.39
CA THR A 359 24.74 0.91 -16.25
C THR A 359 23.94 1.24 -14.99
N VAL A 360 23.63 0.24 -14.17
CA VAL A 360 22.68 0.39 -13.03
C VAL A 360 23.31 0.10 -11.67
N SER A 361 24.64 -0.03 -11.58
CA SER A 361 25.36 -0.24 -10.34
C SER A 361 26.28 0.94 -10.02
N GLY A 362 26.05 1.58 -8.88
CA GLY A 362 26.90 2.67 -8.42
C GLY A 362 28.31 2.20 -8.03
N SER A 363 28.42 1.07 -7.33
CA SER A 363 29.69 0.46 -6.91
C SER A 363 30.55 0.05 -8.12
N LEU A 364 29.97 -0.70 -9.06
CA LEU A 364 30.68 -1.13 -10.28
C LEU A 364 31.04 0.07 -11.16
N ASN A 365 30.16 1.04 -11.22
CA ASN A 365 30.44 2.27 -11.98
C ASN A 365 31.61 3.05 -11.38
N PHE A 366 31.68 3.16 -10.05
CA PHE A 366 32.82 3.76 -9.37
C PHE A 366 34.13 3.00 -9.67
N ILE A 367 34.12 1.67 -9.50
CA ILE A 367 35.29 0.83 -9.72
C ILE A 367 35.82 0.99 -11.15
N PHE A 368 34.98 0.77 -12.16
CA PHE A 368 35.40 0.80 -13.58
C PHE A 368 35.52 2.21 -14.15
N ASN A 369 35.10 3.27 -13.45
CA ASN A 369 35.46 4.65 -13.77
C ASN A 369 36.85 5.03 -13.23
N THR A 370 37.19 4.53 -12.05
CA THR A 370 38.41 4.88 -11.34
C THR A 370 39.60 4.03 -11.83
N TYR A 371 39.31 2.79 -12.26
CA TYR A 371 40.35 1.89 -12.76
C TYR A 371 40.72 2.24 -14.21
N ASP A 372 41.81 2.97 -14.37
CA ASP A 372 42.33 3.47 -15.66
C ASP A 372 43.69 2.85 -16.05
N GLY A 373 44.20 1.86 -15.29
CA GLY A 373 45.46 1.22 -15.48
C GLY A 373 46.66 1.93 -14.83
N ASN A 374 46.47 3.13 -14.27
CA ASN A 374 47.50 3.84 -13.50
C ASN A 374 47.64 3.34 -12.04
N ASN A 375 46.52 2.90 -11.47
CA ASN A 375 46.43 2.26 -10.17
C ASN A 375 46.20 0.76 -10.36
N THR A 376 46.42 -0.05 -9.32
CA THR A 376 46.08 -1.47 -9.38
C THR A 376 44.56 -1.66 -9.18
N PHE A 377 43.99 -2.70 -9.80
CA PHE A 377 42.57 -3.03 -9.62
C PHE A 377 42.27 -3.31 -8.14
N HIS A 378 43.22 -4.00 -7.44
CA HIS A 378 43.16 -4.19 -6.00
C HIS A 378 42.95 -2.87 -5.25
N ASP A 379 43.77 -1.84 -5.53
CA ASP A 379 43.70 -0.56 -4.79
C ASP A 379 42.40 0.18 -5.05
N VAL A 380 41.88 0.12 -6.27
CA VAL A 380 40.60 0.72 -6.63
C VAL A 380 39.43 0.04 -5.94
N VAL A 381 39.41 -1.31 -5.86
CA VAL A 381 38.38 -2.04 -5.11
C VAL A 381 38.50 -1.78 -3.60
N MET A 382 39.73 -1.70 -3.07
CA MET A 382 39.95 -1.36 -1.67
C MET A 382 39.49 0.06 -1.35
N GLN A 383 39.72 1.02 -2.24
CA GLN A 383 39.20 2.39 -2.13
C GLN A 383 37.68 2.40 -2.12
N ALA A 384 37.04 1.71 -3.07
CA ALA A 384 35.59 1.61 -3.15
C ALA A 384 34.98 1.06 -1.85
N LYS A 385 35.61 0.03 -1.26
CA LYS A 385 35.20 -0.52 0.04
C LYS A 385 35.39 0.49 1.18
N THR A 386 36.51 1.18 1.23
CA THR A 386 36.83 2.13 2.30
C THR A 386 35.93 3.35 2.29
N GLU A 387 35.58 3.84 1.08
CA GLU A 387 34.67 4.96 0.88
C GLU A 387 33.19 4.56 0.98
N GLY A 388 32.89 3.27 1.15
CA GLY A 388 31.52 2.77 1.34
C GLY A 388 30.70 2.67 0.06
N TYR A 389 31.34 2.61 -1.11
CA TYR A 389 30.66 2.36 -2.39
C TYR A 389 30.27 0.89 -2.56
N THR A 390 31.01 -0.05 -1.95
CA THR A 390 30.69 -1.48 -1.99
C THR A 390 30.15 -1.96 -0.64
N GLU A 391 29.52 -3.14 -0.65
CA GLU A 391 29.23 -3.91 0.54
C GLU A 391 30.54 -4.24 1.30
N PRO A 392 30.47 -4.61 2.60
CA PRO A 392 31.64 -5.03 3.38
C PRO A 392 32.48 -6.13 2.70
N ASP A 393 31.81 -6.98 1.93
CA ASP A 393 32.42 -7.93 1.01
C ASP A 393 32.19 -7.49 -0.44
N PRO A 394 33.18 -6.91 -1.12
CA PRO A 394 33.04 -6.40 -2.48
C PRO A 394 32.67 -7.48 -3.53
N ARG A 395 32.86 -8.76 -3.21
CA ARG A 395 32.46 -9.88 -4.09
C ARG A 395 30.96 -9.86 -4.35
N ILE A 396 30.16 -9.40 -3.40
CA ILE A 396 28.69 -9.28 -3.55
C ILE A 396 28.37 -8.34 -4.72
N ASP A 397 29.00 -7.17 -4.76
CA ASP A 397 28.83 -6.20 -5.85
C ASP A 397 29.39 -6.72 -7.17
N LEU A 398 30.63 -7.24 -7.11
CA LEU A 398 31.37 -7.71 -8.29
C LEU A 398 30.81 -9.01 -8.88
N SER A 399 29.93 -9.73 -8.15
CA SER A 399 29.19 -10.86 -8.69
C SER A 399 28.17 -10.48 -9.77
N GLY A 400 27.80 -9.19 -9.85
CA GLY A 400 26.77 -8.72 -10.77
C GLY A 400 25.33 -9.11 -10.41
N VAL A 401 25.11 -9.79 -9.29
CA VAL A 401 23.77 -10.26 -8.86
C VAL A 401 22.78 -9.12 -8.65
N ASP A 402 23.20 -7.98 -8.11
CA ASP A 402 22.34 -6.81 -7.95
C ASP A 402 21.96 -6.20 -9.31
N VAL A 403 22.89 -6.18 -10.27
CA VAL A 403 22.64 -5.75 -11.66
C VAL A 403 21.67 -6.72 -12.36
N LYS A 404 21.84 -8.03 -12.14
CA LYS A 404 20.93 -9.08 -12.63
C LYS A 404 19.51 -8.88 -12.12
N ARG A 405 19.32 -8.56 -10.83
CA ARG A 405 18.01 -8.24 -10.26
C ARG A 405 17.39 -7.00 -10.92
N LYS A 406 18.20 -5.98 -11.16
CA LYS A 406 17.74 -4.71 -11.75
C LYS A 406 17.26 -4.89 -13.17
N ILE A 407 18.04 -5.58 -14.04
CA ILE A 407 17.60 -5.83 -15.40
C ILE A 407 16.34 -6.71 -15.45
N LEU A 408 16.24 -7.72 -14.56
CA LEU A 408 15.04 -8.54 -14.44
C LEU A 408 13.79 -7.69 -14.15
N ILE A 409 13.90 -6.75 -13.20
CA ILE A 409 12.79 -5.85 -12.86
C ILE A 409 12.38 -5.03 -14.09
N LEU A 410 13.32 -4.44 -14.81
CA LEU A 410 13.02 -3.63 -16.00
C LEU A 410 12.36 -4.45 -17.11
N VAL A 411 12.82 -5.67 -17.34
CA VAL A 411 12.26 -6.60 -18.34
C VAL A 411 10.83 -6.98 -17.97
N ARG A 412 10.57 -7.25 -16.69
CA ARG A 412 9.21 -7.56 -16.19
C ARG A 412 8.27 -6.37 -16.31
N GLU A 413 8.75 -5.15 -16.02
CA GLU A 413 7.96 -3.92 -16.20
C GLU A 413 7.70 -3.61 -17.67
N ALA A 414 8.58 -4.06 -18.58
CA ALA A 414 8.34 -4.04 -20.01
C ALA A 414 7.28 -5.06 -20.51
N GLY A 415 6.66 -5.81 -19.57
CA GLY A 415 5.62 -6.80 -19.87
C GLY A 415 6.15 -8.16 -20.32
N ILE A 416 7.43 -8.43 -20.14
CA ILE A 416 8.08 -9.65 -20.61
C ILE A 416 8.24 -10.65 -19.46
N LYS A 417 7.76 -11.88 -19.67
CA LYS A 417 7.97 -12.96 -18.71
C LYS A 417 9.42 -13.41 -18.74
N MET A 418 10.09 -13.35 -17.61
CA MET A 418 11.47 -13.79 -17.44
C MET A 418 11.71 -14.20 -15.99
N GLU A 419 12.47 -15.27 -15.79
CA GLU A 419 12.90 -15.71 -14.45
C GLU A 419 14.33 -15.24 -14.17
N PHE A 420 14.68 -15.26 -12.89
CA PHE A 420 16.02 -14.83 -12.48
C PHE A 420 17.12 -15.66 -13.16
N ASP A 421 16.91 -16.96 -13.28
CA ASP A 421 17.91 -17.88 -13.86
C ASP A 421 18.02 -17.79 -15.40
N ASP A 422 17.04 -17.17 -16.07
CA ASP A 422 17.10 -16.93 -17.52
C ASP A 422 18.13 -15.86 -17.91
N ILE A 423 18.65 -15.09 -16.94
CA ILE A 423 19.61 -14.01 -17.21
C ILE A 423 21.03 -14.52 -17.06
N GLU A 424 21.82 -14.42 -18.11
CA GLU A 424 23.22 -14.76 -18.08
C GLU A 424 24.05 -13.62 -17.45
N VAL A 425 24.86 -13.97 -16.43
CA VAL A 425 25.91 -13.07 -15.93
C VAL A 425 27.23 -13.59 -16.44
N LYS A 426 27.85 -12.86 -17.36
CA LYS A 426 29.22 -13.16 -17.80
C LYS A 426 30.21 -12.70 -16.75
N ASP A 427 31.21 -13.53 -16.51
CA ASP A 427 32.16 -13.31 -15.43
C ASP A 427 32.79 -11.91 -15.51
N ILE A 428 32.51 -11.05 -14.52
CA ILE A 428 33.14 -9.73 -14.35
C ILE A 428 34.56 -9.89 -13.82
N LEU A 429 34.75 -10.91 -13.00
CA LEU A 429 36.03 -11.33 -12.40
C LEU A 429 36.30 -12.80 -12.71
N PRO A 430 37.59 -13.24 -12.67
CA PRO A 430 37.91 -14.66 -12.69
C PRO A 430 37.16 -15.44 -11.60
N LYS A 431 36.65 -16.64 -11.93
CA LYS A 431 35.84 -17.48 -11.00
C LYS A 431 36.57 -17.76 -9.67
N ALA A 432 37.90 -17.92 -9.72
CA ALA A 432 38.71 -18.13 -8.53
C ALA A 432 38.52 -17.03 -7.46
N CYS A 433 38.19 -15.79 -7.87
CA CYS A 433 37.93 -14.69 -6.95
C CYS A 433 36.70 -14.91 -6.06
N PHE A 434 35.74 -15.74 -6.51
CA PHE A 434 34.51 -16.08 -5.78
C PHE A 434 34.60 -17.38 -4.97
N GLU A 435 35.67 -18.18 -5.19
CA GLU A 435 35.85 -19.50 -4.57
C GLU A 435 36.68 -19.47 -3.28
N VAL A 436 37.23 -18.30 -2.93
CA VAL A 436 38.01 -18.14 -1.69
C VAL A 436 37.12 -17.86 -0.48
N ASP A 437 37.53 -18.35 0.70
CA ASP A 437 36.71 -18.27 1.91
C ASP A 437 36.63 -16.87 2.52
N THR A 438 37.76 -16.12 2.49
CA THR A 438 37.84 -14.83 3.16
C THR A 438 37.96 -13.65 2.21
N VAL A 439 37.59 -12.46 2.69
CA VAL A 439 37.76 -11.20 1.95
C VAL A 439 39.24 -10.86 1.77
N GLU A 440 40.07 -11.25 2.73
CA GLU A 440 41.54 -11.09 2.68
C GLU A 440 42.14 -11.92 1.54
N ASP A 441 41.76 -13.18 1.39
CA ASP A 441 42.20 -14.04 0.32
C ASP A 441 41.75 -13.51 -1.05
N PHE A 442 40.52 -12.99 -1.12
CA PHE A 442 40.04 -12.32 -2.32
C PHE A 442 40.93 -11.15 -2.72
N PHE A 443 41.28 -10.27 -1.80
CA PHE A 443 42.19 -9.16 -2.10
C PHE A 443 43.60 -9.61 -2.51
N GLN A 444 44.09 -10.74 -1.96
CA GLN A 444 45.36 -11.32 -2.40
C GLN A 444 45.30 -11.84 -3.85
N LEU A 445 44.19 -12.46 -4.24
CA LEU A 445 43.95 -12.88 -5.64
C LEU A 445 43.91 -11.70 -6.58
N LEU A 446 43.25 -10.61 -6.24
CA LEU A 446 43.23 -9.40 -7.06
C LEU A 446 44.64 -8.86 -7.34
N LYS A 447 45.53 -8.90 -6.34
CA LYS A 447 46.94 -8.52 -6.54
C LYS A 447 47.69 -9.47 -7.47
N ASN A 448 47.47 -10.77 -7.33
CA ASN A 448 48.14 -11.77 -8.15
C ASN A 448 47.70 -11.74 -9.62
N ASP A 449 46.45 -11.43 -9.85
CA ASP A 449 45.81 -11.44 -11.16
C ASP A 449 45.74 -10.05 -11.83
N GLU A 450 46.45 -9.04 -11.29
CA GLU A 450 46.47 -7.67 -11.81
C GLU A 450 46.75 -7.61 -13.30
N SER A 451 47.62 -8.47 -13.83
CA SER A 451 47.93 -8.52 -15.26
C SER A 451 46.73 -8.84 -16.14
N ILE A 452 45.68 -9.48 -15.62
CA ILE A 452 44.42 -9.78 -16.32
C ILE A 452 43.63 -8.48 -16.51
N PHE A 453 43.44 -7.76 -15.40
CA PHE A 453 42.67 -6.51 -15.37
C PHE A 453 43.35 -5.41 -16.20
N GLN A 454 44.68 -5.33 -16.07
CA GLN A 454 45.49 -4.38 -16.85
C GLN A 454 45.30 -4.59 -18.36
N LYS A 455 45.37 -5.83 -18.83
CA LYS A 455 45.14 -6.14 -20.27
C LYS A 455 43.71 -5.76 -20.72
N MET A 456 42.68 -5.93 -19.85
CA MET A 456 41.31 -5.54 -20.20
C MET A 456 41.20 -4.03 -20.44
N VAL A 457 41.82 -3.23 -19.55
CA VAL A 457 41.82 -1.76 -19.66
C VAL A 457 42.65 -1.32 -20.87
N GLU A 458 43.87 -1.86 -21.07
CA GLU A 458 44.74 -1.53 -22.23
C GLU A 458 44.02 -1.83 -23.56
N ASN A 459 43.33 -2.96 -23.65
CA ASN A 459 42.55 -3.31 -24.84
C ASN A 459 41.42 -2.28 -25.07
N ALA A 460 40.67 -1.92 -24.04
CA ALA A 460 39.60 -0.93 -24.16
C ALA A 460 40.14 0.44 -24.57
N GLN A 461 41.24 0.89 -23.94
CA GLN A 461 41.86 2.17 -24.23
C GLN A 461 42.47 2.23 -25.64
N SER A 462 42.99 1.10 -26.16
CA SER A 462 43.53 1.04 -27.54
C SER A 462 42.44 1.31 -28.59
N GLU A 463 41.17 1.12 -28.23
CA GLU A 463 39.99 1.38 -29.08
C GLU A 463 39.27 2.70 -28.69
N ASP A 464 39.87 3.54 -27.86
CA ASP A 464 39.24 4.75 -27.29
C ASP A 464 37.93 4.46 -26.53
N ARG A 465 37.92 3.34 -25.82
CA ARG A 465 36.74 2.85 -25.04
C ARG A 465 37.06 2.75 -23.57
N LYS A 466 35.99 2.67 -22.75
CA LYS A 466 36.05 2.48 -21.29
C LYS A 466 35.29 1.23 -20.88
N LEU A 467 35.82 0.56 -19.86
CA LEU A 467 35.13 -0.60 -19.29
C LEU A 467 33.90 -0.18 -18.50
N ARG A 468 32.77 -0.87 -18.74
CA ARG A 468 31.51 -0.71 -18.01
C ARG A 468 30.82 -2.05 -17.82
N VAL A 469 30.20 -2.24 -16.68
CA VAL A 469 29.27 -3.38 -16.50
C VAL A 469 27.92 -2.97 -17.06
N ILE A 470 27.51 -3.62 -18.14
CA ILE A 470 26.29 -3.35 -18.88
C ILE A 470 25.27 -4.43 -18.54
N ALA A 471 24.08 -3.97 -18.14
CA ALA A 471 22.86 -4.76 -18.12
C ALA A 471 22.15 -4.56 -19.45
N LYS A 472 21.89 -5.64 -20.17
CA LYS A 472 21.29 -5.59 -21.50
C LYS A 472 20.13 -6.57 -21.61
N TYR A 473 19.06 -6.14 -22.27
CA TYR A 473 17.98 -6.98 -22.78
C TYR A 473 17.76 -6.62 -24.26
N GLU A 474 17.76 -7.61 -25.13
CA GLU A 474 17.48 -7.48 -26.56
C GLU A 474 17.08 -8.85 -27.13
N ASP A 475 16.12 -8.90 -28.05
CA ASP A 475 15.68 -10.10 -28.77
C ASP A 475 15.28 -11.29 -27.89
N GLY A 476 14.78 -11.04 -26.69
CA GLY A 476 14.35 -12.08 -25.74
C GLY A 476 15.44 -12.57 -24.79
N GLU A 477 16.66 -12.10 -24.92
CA GLU A 477 17.81 -12.47 -24.09
C GLU A 477 18.20 -11.32 -23.16
N ALA A 478 18.54 -11.64 -21.92
CA ALA A 478 19.06 -10.68 -20.95
C ALA A 478 20.44 -11.11 -20.45
N THR A 479 21.36 -10.16 -20.43
CA THR A 479 22.74 -10.39 -20.01
C THR A 479 23.27 -9.30 -19.09
N VAL A 480 24.22 -9.65 -18.25
CA VAL A 480 25.06 -8.72 -17.48
C VAL A 480 26.51 -9.06 -17.79
N GLU A 481 27.24 -8.10 -18.33
CA GLU A 481 28.65 -8.32 -18.70
C GLU A 481 29.51 -7.07 -18.61
N LEU A 482 30.80 -7.27 -18.43
CA LEU A 482 31.79 -6.21 -18.52
C LEU A 482 32.13 -5.97 -20.00
N GLN A 483 31.83 -4.78 -20.49
CA GLN A 483 32.04 -4.40 -21.89
C GLN A 483 32.94 -3.16 -22.03
N ALA A 484 33.65 -3.06 -23.15
CA ALA A 484 34.27 -1.82 -23.58
C ALA A 484 33.24 -0.99 -24.36
N VAL A 485 32.90 0.19 -23.82
CA VAL A 485 31.93 1.12 -24.44
C VAL A 485 32.59 2.41 -24.84
N ASP A 486 32.04 3.14 -25.81
CA ASP A 486 32.57 4.40 -26.26
C ASP A 486 32.73 5.40 -25.14
N SER A 487 33.76 6.23 -25.17
CA SER A 487 34.15 7.12 -24.09
C SER A 487 33.27 8.37 -23.93
N THR A 488 32.24 8.54 -24.77
CA THR A 488 31.30 9.69 -24.76
C THR A 488 30.14 9.48 -23.82
#